data_230367334ab8d4a84c2f97c0b22c3557
#
_entry.id   230367334ab8d4a84c2f97c0b22c3557
#
_cell.length_a   1.000
_cell.length_b   1.000
_cell.length_c   1.000
_cell.angle_alpha   90.00
_cell.angle_beta   90.00
_cell.angle_gamma   90.00
#
_symmetry.space_group_name_H-M   'P 1'
#
loop_
_entity.id
_entity.type
_entity.pdbx_description
1 polymer ?
#
loop_
_entity_poly.entity_id
_entity_poly.type
_entity_poly.pdbx_seq_one_letter_code
_entity_poly.pdbx_strand_id
1 'polypeptide(L)'
;MKKILMLSGPDNRKGYIEDVKELINKNLSGKRSIICISANPDKYEKNDKQVYGKDDSLGIIKMLGMCWVKIENTYLIDNRNIKEFDKNLFLDVDIIYFMGGDPLLQNQFVIDNNLLEYIKMSDAFIIGVSAGSMNLAENTFIPKYELNDKARFIKGFGLCNYSIVPHYDINDLMQVNEVKENCCEHNLIGLPNESAIYINGDIVEFVNDYYLYNSK
;
A
#
# COMPACT_ATOMS: atom_id res chain seq x y z
N MET A 1 -8.73 8.39 14.79
CA MET A 1 -9.19 7.69 13.56
C MET A 1 -8.01 7.63 12.58
N LYS A 2 -7.76 6.47 11.97
CA LYS A 2 -6.64 6.31 11.04
C LYS A 2 -6.88 7.03 9.72
N LYS A 3 -5.85 7.67 9.21
CA LYS A 3 -5.81 8.19 7.86
C LYS A 3 -5.06 7.18 6.98
N ILE A 4 -5.69 6.75 5.91
CA ILE A 4 -5.16 5.70 5.02
C ILE A 4 -5.24 6.19 3.57
N LEU A 5 -4.17 5.99 2.82
CA LEU A 5 -4.11 6.20 1.38
C LEU A 5 -3.73 4.89 0.70
N MET A 6 -4.66 4.31 -0.05
CA MET A 6 -4.45 3.11 -0.84
C MET A 6 -4.19 3.51 -2.28
N LEU A 7 -3.00 3.23 -2.79
CA LEU A 7 -2.58 3.55 -4.15
C LEU A 7 -2.52 2.27 -4.98
N SER A 8 -3.05 2.29 -6.19
CA SER A 8 -2.86 1.19 -7.14
C SER A 8 -1.40 1.07 -7.55
N GLY A 9 -0.85 2.10 -8.17
CA GLY A 9 0.55 2.18 -8.56
C GLY A 9 0.88 3.54 -9.14
N PRO A 10 1.79 4.32 -8.54
CA PRO A 10 2.29 5.55 -9.13
C PRO A 10 3.21 5.24 -10.31
N ASP A 11 3.35 6.21 -11.23
CA ASP A 11 4.41 6.15 -12.23
C ASP A 11 5.77 6.35 -11.54
N ASN A 12 6.61 5.31 -11.53
CA ASN A 12 7.90 5.32 -10.87
C ASN A 12 8.92 6.33 -11.46
N ARG A 13 8.63 6.92 -12.61
CA ARG A 13 9.48 7.94 -13.25
C ARG A 13 8.93 9.34 -13.05
N LYS A 14 7.60 9.50 -12.94
CA LYS A 14 6.91 10.78 -12.83
C LYS A 14 6.47 11.10 -11.41
N GLY A 15 6.29 10.07 -10.58
CA GLY A 15 5.75 10.19 -9.22
C GLY A 15 4.22 10.13 -9.17
N TYR A 16 3.65 10.73 -8.14
CA TYR A 16 2.19 10.79 -7.98
C TYR A 16 1.56 11.84 -8.90
N ILE A 17 0.32 11.60 -9.34
CA ILE A 17 -0.51 12.60 -10.02
C ILE A 17 -0.85 13.75 -9.08
N GLU A 18 -1.30 14.88 -9.64
CA GLU A 18 -1.47 16.12 -8.87
C GLU A 18 -2.46 15.98 -7.72
N ASP A 19 -3.63 15.38 -7.95
CA ASP A 19 -4.65 15.17 -6.92
C ASP A 19 -4.13 14.36 -5.73
N VAL A 20 -3.32 13.32 -6.00
CA VAL A 20 -2.64 12.53 -4.94
C VAL A 20 -1.60 13.35 -4.21
N LYS A 21 -0.82 14.21 -4.91
CA LYS A 21 0.16 15.09 -4.29
C LYS A 21 -0.50 16.10 -3.35
N GLU A 22 -1.59 16.73 -3.79
CA GLU A 22 -2.35 17.67 -2.97
C GLU A 22 -2.90 16.99 -1.71
N LEU A 23 -3.43 15.78 -1.86
CA LEU A 23 -3.96 14.99 -0.77
C LEU A 23 -2.87 14.61 0.26
N ILE A 24 -1.69 14.18 -0.21
CA ILE A 24 -0.54 13.89 0.64
C ILE A 24 -0.06 15.17 1.33
N ASN A 25 0.09 16.28 0.61
CA ASN A 25 0.50 17.56 1.15
C ASN A 25 -0.45 18.08 2.24
N LYS A 26 -1.75 18.01 2.00
CA LYS A 26 -2.79 18.40 2.97
C LYS A 26 -2.66 17.66 4.30
N ASN A 27 -2.20 16.41 4.27
CA ASN A 27 -2.09 15.56 5.44
C ASN A 27 -0.70 15.55 6.09
N LEU A 28 0.37 15.82 5.33
CA LEU A 28 1.75 15.52 5.74
C LEU A 28 2.76 16.64 5.48
N SER A 29 2.36 17.85 5.11
CA SER A 29 3.32 18.91 4.80
C SER A 29 4.38 19.12 5.90
N GLY A 30 5.60 19.50 5.51
CA GLY A 30 6.73 19.80 6.39
C GLY A 30 7.68 18.62 6.61
N LYS A 31 8.36 18.64 7.76
CA LYS A 31 9.37 17.62 8.14
C LYS A 31 8.70 16.40 8.75
N ARG A 32 9.07 15.20 8.28
CA ARG A 32 8.44 13.95 8.67
C ARG A 32 9.43 12.81 8.81
N SER A 33 9.03 11.80 9.59
CA SER A 33 9.67 10.51 9.72
C SER A 33 8.83 9.41 9.06
N ILE A 34 9.47 8.40 8.48
CA ILE A 34 8.81 7.33 7.75
C ILE A 34 9.36 5.95 8.09
N ILE A 35 8.45 4.98 8.26
CA ILE A 35 8.76 3.54 8.21
C ILE A 35 8.27 2.98 6.88
N CYS A 36 9.17 2.38 6.10
CA CYS A 36 8.86 1.66 4.88
C CYS A 36 8.89 0.14 5.15
N ILE A 37 7.76 -0.54 4.97
CA ILE A 37 7.65 -1.99 5.19
C ILE A 37 7.75 -2.70 3.85
N SER A 38 8.77 -3.53 3.69
CA SER A 38 9.02 -4.26 2.45
C SER A 38 7.91 -5.26 2.12
N ALA A 39 7.57 -5.36 0.83
CA ALA A 39 6.74 -6.44 0.29
C ALA A 39 7.57 -7.62 -0.26
N ASN A 40 8.90 -7.50 -0.25
CA ASN A 40 9.83 -8.57 -0.64
C ASN A 40 10.99 -8.59 0.36
N PRO A 41 10.80 -9.12 1.59
CA PRO A 41 11.75 -8.92 2.70
C PRO A 41 13.20 -9.36 2.44
N ASP A 42 13.43 -10.27 1.48
CA ASP A 42 14.74 -10.78 1.10
C ASP A 42 15.35 -10.11 -0.16
N LYS A 43 14.61 -9.18 -0.79
CA LYS A 43 15.06 -8.50 -2.01
C LYS A 43 15.69 -7.12 -1.70
N TYR A 44 16.78 -7.12 -0.97
CA TYR A 44 17.39 -5.92 -0.37
C TYR A 44 17.68 -4.79 -1.36
N GLU A 45 18.34 -5.08 -2.48
CA GLU A 45 18.64 -4.07 -3.51
C GLU A 45 17.36 -3.49 -4.14
N LYS A 46 16.33 -4.33 -4.31
CA LYS A 46 15.02 -3.88 -4.80
C LYS A 46 14.36 -2.97 -3.77
N ASN A 47 14.43 -3.31 -2.49
CA ASN A 47 13.87 -2.53 -1.39
C ASN A 47 14.57 -1.17 -1.31
N ASP A 48 15.90 -1.14 -1.34
CA ASP A 48 16.68 0.09 -1.32
C ASP A 48 16.34 0.97 -2.54
N LYS A 49 16.24 0.39 -3.73
CA LYS A 49 15.84 1.10 -4.95
C LYS A 49 14.43 1.68 -4.85
N GLN A 50 13.47 0.97 -4.27
CA GLN A 50 12.11 1.48 -4.08
C GLN A 50 12.08 2.67 -3.11
N VAL A 51 12.88 2.66 -2.05
CA VAL A 51 12.89 3.72 -1.04
C VAL A 51 13.69 4.94 -1.53
N TYR A 52 14.91 4.73 -1.99
CA TYR A 52 15.86 5.82 -2.27
C TYR A 52 15.94 6.20 -3.76
N GLY A 53 15.39 5.39 -4.64
CA GLY A 53 15.53 5.56 -6.10
C GLY A 53 16.87 5.07 -6.61
N LYS A 54 16.93 4.77 -7.89
CA LYS A 54 18.17 4.46 -8.61
C LYS A 54 17.89 4.54 -10.11
N ASP A 55 18.87 4.97 -10.86
CA ASP A 55 18.77 5.15 -12.32
C ASP A 55 17.57 6.08 -12.67
N ASP A 56 16.65 5.65 -13.51
CA ASP A 56 15.48 6.42 -13.94
C ASP A 56 14.27 6.32 -13.00
N SER A 57 14.40 5.60 -11.86
CA SER A 57 13.30 5.41 -10.91
C SER A 57 13.38 6.41 -9.75
N LEU A 58 12.29 7.14 -9.53
CA LEU A 58 12.09 7.91 -8.32
C LEU A 58 11.92 6.95 -7.14
N GLY A 59 12.60 7.17 -6.02
CA GLY A 59 12.31 6.47 -4.78
C GLY A 59 11.14 7.10 -4.03
N ILE A 60 10.60 6.36 -3.08
CA ILE A 60 9.50 6.83 -2.20
C ILE A 60 9.83 8.20 -1.60
N ILE A 61 11.07 8.38 -1.10
CA ILE A 61 11.51 9.64 -0.48
C ILE A 61 11.41 10.81 -1.46
N LYS A 62 11.83 10.62 -2.71
CA LYS A 62 11.78 11.68 -3.73
C LYS A 62 10.34 11.93 -4.18
N MET A 63 9.51 10.89 -4.32
CA MET A 63 8.10 11.05 -4.66
C MET A 63 7.35 11.83 -3.57
N LEU A 64 7.60 11.54 -2.29
CA LEU A 64 7.03 12.30 -1.18
C LEU A 64 7.57 13.75 -1.16
N GLY A 65 8.85 13.96 -1.49
CA GLY A 65 9.43 15.29 -1.65
C GLY A 65 8.70 16.14 -2.71
N MET A 66 8.21 15.51 -3.79
CA MET A 66 7.39 16.19 -4.80
C MET A 66 6.00 16.59 -4.27
N CYS A 67 5.59 16.05 -3.11
CA CYS A 67 4.38 16.42 -2.38
C CYS A 67 4.66 17.42 -1.24
N TRP A 68 5.79 18.10 -1.26
CA TRP A 68 6.25 19.04 -0.21
C TRP A 68 6.45 18.39 1.17
N VAL A 69 6.65 17.08 1.22
CA VAL A 69 6.96 16.32 2.44
C VAL A 69 8.47 16.11 2.51
N LYS A 70 9.13 16.71 3.48
CA LYS A 70 10.56 16.53 3.73
C LYS A 70 10.78 15.35 4.68
N ILE A 71 11.32 14.24 4.20
CA ILE A 71 11.66 13.11 5.05
C ILE A 71 13.01 13.36 5.73
N GLU A 72 13.04 13.38 7.06
CA GLU A 72 14.24 13.55 7.89
C GLU A 72 14.78 12.21 8.39
N ASN A 73 13.89 11.30 8.81
CA ASN A 73 14.26 9.97 9.27
C ASN A 73 13.56 8.89 8.45
N THR A 74 14.32 7.95 7.91
CA THR A 74 13.80 6.84 7.11
C THR A 74 14.22 5.52 7.73
N TYR A 75 13.23 4.67 8.01
CA TYR A 75 13.41 3.31 8.51
C TYR A 75 12.87 2.33 7.46
N LEU A 76 13.74 1.68 6.71
CA LEU A 76 13.37 0.58 5.83
C LEU A 76 13.45 -0.74 6.61
N ILE A 77 12.31 -1.44 6.72
CA ILE A 77 12.21 -2.70 7.45
C ILE A 77 12.11 -3.86 6.47
N ASP A 78 13.09 -4.78 6.57
CA ASP A 78 13.13 -6.05 5.86
C ASP A 78 13.92 -7.09 6.70
N ASN A 79 14.24 -8.26 6.14
CA ASN A 79 14.90 -9.34 6.91
C ASN A 79 16.32 -8.99 7.38
N ARG A 80 16.94 -7.90 6.88
CA ARG A 80 18.24 -7.43 7.37
C ARG A 80 18.23 -6.92 8.81
N ASN A 81 17.11 -6.30 9.23
CA ASN A 81 17.09 -5.50 10.46
C ASN A 81 15.88 -5.75 11.38
N ILE A 82 14.89 -6.50 10.94
CA ILE A 82 13.63 -6.65 11.69
C ILE A 82 13.83 -7.21 13.10
N LYS A 83 14.82 -8.05 13.32
CA LYS A 83 15.09 -8.67 14.64
C LYS A 83 15.57 -7.66 15.68
N GLU A 84 16.29 -6.64 15.24
CA GLU A 84 16.89 -5.60 16.06
C GLU A 84 16.05 -4.29 16.03
N PHE A 85 15.00 -4.25 15.21
CA PHE A 85 14.21 -3.07 15.01
C PHE A 85 13.37 -2.74 16.26
N ASP A 86 13.48 -1.51 16.75
CA ASP A 86 12.62 -1.02 17.84
C ASP A 86 11.21 -0.75 17.32
N LYS A 87 10.28 -1.66 17.63
CA LYS A 87 8.89 -1.56 17.19
C LYS A 87 8.13 -0.36 17.80
N ASN A 88 8.61 0.21 18.92
CA ASN A 88 7.99 1.40 19.48
C ASN A 88 8.08 2.61 18.53
N LEU A 89 9.04 2.62 17.58
CA LEU A 89 9.13 3.64 16.56
C LEU A 89 7.85 3.77 15.71
N PHE A 90 7.02 2.72 15.61
CA PHE A 90 5.71 2.83 14.98
C PHE A 90 4.77 3.83 15.64
N LEU A 91 4.96 4.10 16.94
CA LEU A 91 4.12 5.04 17.71
C LEU A 91 4.55 6.50 17.51
N ASP A 92 5.80 6.72 17.06
CA ASP A 92 6.42 8.04 16.96
C ASP A 92 6.58 8.53 15.51
N VAL A 93 6.45 7.65 14.52
CA VAL A 93 6.59 8.06 13.12
C VAL A 93 5.35 8.75 12.57
N ASP A 94 5.57 9.62 11.59
CA ASP A 94 4.50 10.33 10.90
C ASP A 94 3.85 9.50 9.80
N ILE A 95 4.62 8.60 9.16
CA ILE A 95 4.21 7.83 8.00
C ILE A 95 4.59 6.36 8.16
N ILE A 96 3.61 5.47 7.93
CA ILE A 96 3.85 4.04 7.69
C ILE A 96 3.54 3.75 6.23
N TYR A 97 4.56 3.31 5.50
CA TYR A 97 4.47 3.07 4.06
C TYR A 97 4.61 1.57 3.76
N PHE A 98 3.53 0.95 3.31
CA PHE A 98 3.53 -0.43 2.82
C PHE A 98 3.92 -0.44 1.35
N MET A 99 5.10 -0.99 1.06
CA MET A 99 5.69 -1.00 -0.28
C MET A 99 4.96 -1.96 -1.22
N GLY A 100 5.05 -1.70 -2.52
CA GLY A 100 4.57 -2.61 -3.56
C GLY A 100 5.50 -3.81 -3.76
N GLY A 101 4.94 -4.94 -4.20
CA GLY A 101 5.66 -6.18 -4.46
C GLY A 101 4.79 -7.41 -4.30
N ASP A 102 5.21 -8.38 -3.49
CA ASP A 102 4.47 -9.61 -3.24
C ASP A 102 3.53 -9.44 -2.03
N PRO A 103 2.20 -9.54 -2.21
CA PRO A 103 1.25 -9.35 -1.11
C PRO A 103 1.31 -10.48 -0.07
N LEU A 104 1.63 -11.72 -0.47
CA LEU A 104 1.71 -12.85 0.45
C LEU A 104 2.95 -12.75 1.34
N LEU A 105 4.10 -12.45 0.74
CA LEU A 105 5.35 -12.28 1.50
C LEU A 105 5.25 -11.10 2.47
N GLN A 106 4.64 -9.98 2.05
CA GLN A 106 4.44 -8.84 2.95
C GLN A 106 3.49 -9.16 4.11
N ASN A 107 2.36 -9.84 3.80
CA ASN A 107 1.39 -10.24 4.82
C ASN A 107 2.07 -11.14 5.87
N GLN A 108 2.75 -12.18 5.42
CA GLN A 108 3.49 -13.10 6.27
C GLN A 108 4.56 -12.38 7.10
N PHE A 109 5.35 -11.50 6.48
CA PHE A 109 6.40 -10.74 7.16
C PHE A 109 5.86 -9.87 8.31
N VAL A 110 4.74 -9.17 8.09
CA VAL A 110 4.10 -8.34 9.12
C VAL A 110 3.56 -9.18 10.28
N ILE A 111 2.94 -10.33 9.99
CA ILE A 111 2.35 -11.22 10.99
C ILE A 111 3.44 -11.93 11.81
N ASP A 112 4.42 -12.55 11.15
CA ASP A 112 5.48 -13.32 11.81
C ASP A 112 6.34 -12.45 12.74
N ASN A 113 6.49 -11.20 12.40
CA ASN A 113 7.26 -10.25 13.20
C ASN A 113 6.41 -9.48 14.22
N ASN A 114 5.13 -9.80 14.39
CA ASN A 114 4.20 -9.14 15.32
C ASN A 114 4.20 -7.61 15.16
N LEU A 115 4.18 -7.10 13.91
CA LEU A 115 4.17 -5.65 13.64
C LEU A 115 2.76 -5.06 13.69
N LEU A 116 1.74 -5.89 13.43
CA LEU A 116 0.37 -5.43 13.21
C LEU A 116 -0.22 -4.68 14.42
N GLU A 117 0.10 -5.09 15.64
CA GLU A 117 -0.40 -4.43 16.85
C GLU A 117 0.16 -3.00 16.96
N TYR A 118 1.45 -2.81 16.73
CA TYR A 118 2.09 -1.49 16.74
C TYR A 118 1.53 -0.60 15.63
N ILE A 119 1.33 -1.14 14.43
CA ILE A 119 0.71 -0.43 13.30
C ILE A 119 -0.72 -0.01 13.67
N LYS A 120 -1.49 -0.87 14.34
CA LYS A 120 -2.84 -0.55 14.80
C LYS A 120 -2.88 0.49 15.91
N MET A 121 -1.88 0.57 16.73
CA MET A 121 -1.77 1.57 17.81
C MET A 121 -1.25 2.92 17.30
N SER A 122 -0.49 2.95 16.21
CA SER A 122 0.11 4.16 15.64
C SER A 122 -0.94 5.16 15.16
N ASP A 123 -0.67 6.45 15.31
CA ASP A 123 -1.46 7.56 14.72
C ASP A 123 -0.89 8.03 13.37
N ALA A 124 0.11 7.35 12.85
CA ALA A 124 0.74 7.67 11.57
C ALA A 124 -0.25 7.67 10.40
N PHE A 125 0.04 8.48 9.39
CA PHE A 125 -0.62 8.38 8.10
C PHE A 125 -0.15 7.12 7.37
N ILE A 126 -1.07 6.21 7.08
CA ILE A 126 -0.77 4.94 6.44
C ILE A 126 -0.90 5.08 4.94
N ILE A 127 0.15 4.74 4.21
CA ILE A 127 0.16 4.70 2.74
C ILE A 127 0.47 3.27 2.30
N GLY A 128 -0.38 2.71 1.46
CA GLY A 128 -0.12 1.45 0.78
C GLY A 128 0.02 1.65 -0.72
N VAL A 129 0.86 0.83 -1.37
CA VAL A 129 1.00 0.80 -2.83
C VAL A 129 0.89 -0.64 -3.33
N SER A 130 0.00 -0.88 -4.31
CA SER A 130 -0.18 -2.20 -4.93
C SER A 130 -0.39 -3.29 -3.85
N ALA A 131 0.52 -4.25 -3.71
CA ALA A 131 0.52 -5.27 -2.65
C ALA A 131 0.31 -4.68 -1.26
N GLY A 132 0.95 -3.56 -0.96
CA GLY A 132 0.79 -2.85 0.30
C GLY A 132 -0.64 -2.36 0.52
N SER A 133 -1.28 -1.82 -0.52
CA SER A 133 -2.70 -1.41 -0.46
C SER A 133 -3.63 -2.60 -0.29
N MET A 134 -3.37 -3.71 -0.99
CA MET A 134 -4.18 -4.94 -0.85
C MET A 134 -4.23 -5.42 0.59
N ASN A 135 -3.08 -5.46 1.26
CA ASN A 135 -2.96 -5.97 2.61
C ASN A 135 -3.59 -5.08 3.69
N LEU A 136 -3.88 -3.81 3.41
CA LEU A 136 -4.55 -2.92 4.38
C LEU A 136 -6.00 -3.35 4.66
N ALA A 137 -6.64 -4.03 3.73
CA ALA A 137 -8.00 -4.52 3.86
C ALA A 137 -8.15 -5.57 4.98
N GLU A 138 -9.39 -5.79 5.44
CA GLU A 138 -9.70 -6.94 6.29
C GLU A 138 -9.57 -8.25 5.52
N ASN A 139 -10.07 -8.28 4.28
CA ASN A 139 -9.99 -9.42 3.37
C ASN A 139 -9.18 -9.01 2.14
N THR A 140 -7.99 -9.58 2.00
CA THR A 140 -7.10 -9.32 0.86
C THR A 140 -7.40 -10.30 -0.26
N PHE A 141 -7.80 -9.79 -1.42
CA PHE A 141 -7.97 -10.60 -2.62
C PHE A 141 -6.61 -10.88 -3.26
N ILE A 142 -6.27 -12.15 -3.45
CA ILE A 142 -5.05 -12.57 -4.15
C ILE A 142 -5.47 -13.18 -5.50
N PRO A 143 -5.16 -12.50 -6.61
CA PRO A 143 -5.53 -12.98 -7.93
C PRO A 143 -4.71 -14.20 -8.37
N LYS A 144 -5.21 -14.93 -9.35
CA LYS A 144 -4.61 -16.18 -9.84
C LYS A 144 -3.16 -16.02 -10.29
N TYR A 145 -2.82 -14.91 -10.93
CA TYR A 145 -1.46 -14.70 -11.45
C TYR A 145 -0.40 -14.63 -10.34
N GLU A 146 -0.78 -14.23 -9.13
CA GLU A 146 0.13 -14.24 -7.96
C GLU A 146 0.34 -15.65 -7.38
N LEU A 147 -0.62 -16.55 -7.57
CA LEU A 147 -0.64 -17.88 -6.95
C LEU A 147 -0.25 -19.01 -7.91
N ASN A 148 -0.30 -18.79 -9.22
CA ASN A 148 -0.26 -19.83 -10.26
C ASN A 148 -1.31 -20.95 -10.04
N ASP A 149 -2.41 -20.65 -9.35
CA ASP A 149 -3.50 -21.56 -9.00
C ASP A 149 -4.84 -20.81 -9.14
N LYS A 150 -5.69 -20.85 -8.12
CA LYS A 150 -6.97 -20.15 -8.10
C LYS A 150 -6.85 -18.87 -7.28
N ALA A 151 -7.55 -17.82 -7.73
CA ALA A 151 -7.74 -16.63 -6.92
C ALA A 151 -8.41 -16.99 -5.57
N ARG A 152 -8.06 -16.28 -4.52
CA ARG A 152 -8.63 -16.49 -3.18
C ARG A 152 -8.53 -15.25 -2.32
N PHE A 153 -9.34 -15.21 -1.27
CA PHE A 153 -9.16 -14.24 -0.18
C PHE A 153 -8.27 -14.83 0.91
N ILE A 154 -7.45 -13.96 1.49
CA ILE A 154 -6.71 -14.21 2.72
C ILE A 154 -7.07 -13.12 3.74
N LYS A 155 -6.78 -13.38 5.02
CA LYS A 155 -6.93 -12.36 6.06
C LYS A 155 -5.85 -11.28 5.87
N GLY A 156 -6.29 -10.03 5.66
CA GLY A 156 -5.43 -8.86 5.62
C GLY A 156 -5.19 -8.25 6.99
N PHE A 157 -4.75 -7.00 7.02
CA PHE A 157 -4.39 -6.32 8.28
C PHE A 157 -5.61 -5.75 9.03
N GLY A 158 -6.76 -5.65 8.38
CA GLY A 158 -7.99 -5.10 8.98
C GLY A 158 -7.84 -3.64 9.40
N LEU A 159 -7.19 -2.83 8.58
CA LEU A 159 -7.05 -1.40 8.78
C LEU A 159 -8.15 -0.62 8.05
N CYS A 160 -8.75 -1.22 7.03
CA CYS A 160 -9.93 -0.72 6.31
C CYS A 160 -10.78 -1.89 5.76
N ASN A 161 -11.99 -1.56 5.27
CA ASN A 161 -12.97 -2.53 4.73
C ASN A 161 -12.99 -2.55 3.20
N TYR A 162 -11.95 -2.04 2.53
CA TYR A 162 -11.89 -1.94 1.07
C TYR A 162 -10.89 -2.94 0.51
N SER A 163 -11.40 -4.02 -0.11
CA SER A 163 -10.57 -4.98 -0.85
C SER A 163 -10.36 -4.47 -2.27
N ILE A 164 -9.12 -4.25 -2.65
CA ILE A 164 -8.77 -3.71 -3.96
C ILE A 164 -8.09 -4.73 -4.85
N VAL A 165 -8.24 -4.52 -6.15
CA VAL A 165 -7.45 -5.15 -7.21
C VAL A 165 -6.63 -4.04 -7.87
N PRO A 166 -5.35 -3.87 -7.52
CA PRO A 166 -4.50 -2.86 -8.11
C PRO A 166 -4.12 -3.19 -9.56
N HIS A 167 -3.62 -2.19 -10.30
CA HIS A 167 -3.24 -2.32 -11.71
C HIS A 167 -4.39 -2.84 -12.58
N TYR A 168 -5.63 -2.50 -12.18
CA TYR A 168 -6.82 -3.00 -12.85
C TYR A 168 -6.97 -2.40 -14.25
N ASP A 169 -7.17 -3.26 -15.26
CA ASP A 169 -7.50 -2.85 -16.62
C ASP A 169 -8.87 -3.39 -17.00
N ILE A 170 -9.84 -2.50 -17.17
CA ILE A 170 -11.21 -2.86 -17.60
C ILE A 170 -11.25 -3.52 -18.98
N ASN A 171 -10.22 -3.35 -19.79
CA ASN A 171 -10.10 -3.97 -21.13
C ASN A 171 -9.46 -5.37 -21.07
N ASP A 172 -8.84 -5.74 -19.93
CA ASP A 172 -8.37 -7.11 -19.72
C ASP A 172 -9.55 -8.01 -19.27
N LEU A 173 -10.16 -8.67 -20.24
CA LEU A 173 -11.31 -9.56 -19.98
C LEU A 173 -10.99 -10.71 -19.02
N MET A 174 -9.74 -11.16 -18.94
CA MET A 174 -9.36 -12.23 -18.01
C MET A 174 -9.41 -11.69 -16.58
N GLN A 175 -8.83 -10.53 -16.33
CA GLN A 175 -8.87 -9.87 -15.03
C GLN A 175 -10.31 -9.49 -14.63
N VAL A 176 -11.08 -8.93 -15.57
CA VAL A 176 -12.50 -8.57 -15.34
C VAL A 176 -13.33 -9.79 -14.95
N ASN A 177 -13.18 -10.90 -15.64
CA ASN A 177 -13.92 -12.12 -15.33
C ASN A 177 -13.50 -12.71 -13.98
N GLU A 178 -12.21 -12.75 -13.69
CA GLU A 178 -11.70 -13.23 -12.40
C GLU A 178 -12.28 -12.44 -11.23
N VAL A 179 -12.31 -11.10 -11.34
CA VAL A 179 -12.90 -10.22 -10.31
C VAL A 179 -14.39 -10.47 -10.17
N LYS A 180 -15.13 -10.60 -11.27
CA LYS A 180 -16.58 -10.90 -11.26
C LYS A 180 -16.90 -12.27 -10.65
N GLU A 181 -16.08 -13.27 -10.89
CA GLU A 181 -16.27 -14.63 -10.33
C GLU A 181 -16.03 -14.65 -8.81
N ASN A 182 -15.14 -13.81 -8.31
CA ASN A 182 -14.74 -13.82 -6.90
C ASN A 182 -15.42 -12.75 -6.04
N CYS A 183 -16.06 -11.74 -6.61
CA CYS A 183 -16.73 -10.68 -5.84
C CYS A 183 -18.01 -11.15 -5.09
N CYS A 184 -18.45 -12.40 -5.30
CA CYS A 184 -19.60 -12.94 -4.55
C CYS A 184 -19.33 -13.15 -3.05
N GLU A 185 -18.09 -13.29 -2.65
CA GLU A 185 -17.73 -13.46 -1.22
C GLU A 185 -17.54 -12.09 -0.53
N HIS A 186 -16.88 -11.17 -1.21
CA HIS A 186 -16.58 -9.83 -0.70
C HIS A 186 -16.60 -8.82 -1.86
N ASN A 187 -17.02 -7.59 -1.56
CA ASN A 187 -16.92 -6.50 -2.51
C ASN A 187 -15.47 -6.27 -2.93
N LEU A 188 -15.25 -6.10 -4.23
CA LEU A 188 -13.94 -5.80 -4.79
C LEU A 188 -13.95 -4.46 -5.53
N ILE A 189 -12.85 -3.73 -5.45
CA ILE A 189 -12.65 -2.46 -6.15
C ILE A 189 -11.47 -2.60 -7.09
N GLY A 190 -11.74 -2.60 -8.40
CA GLY A 190 -10.69 -2.50 -9.41
C GLY A 190 -10.12 -1.07 -9.41
N LEU A 191 -8.84 -0.92 -9.14
CA LEU A 191 -8.13 0.37 -9.19
C LEU A 191 -7.12 0.36 -10.34
N PRO A 192 -7.34 1.13 -11.41
CA PRO A 192 -6.33 1.36 -12.45
C PRO A 192 -5.06 2.02 -11.88
N ASN A 193 -3.97 1.97 -12.64
CA ASN A 193 -2.77 2.73 -12.29
C ASN A 193 -3.09 4.21 -12.09
N GLU A 194 -2.36 4.87 -11.19
CA GLU A 194 -2.55 6.27 -10.80
C GLU A 194 -3.89 6.57 -10.10
N SER A 195 -4.69 5.52 -9.78
CA SER A 195 -5.91 5.67 -8.96
C SER A 195 -5.62 5.40 -7.49
N ALA A 196 -6.42 6.01 -6.62
CA ALA A 196 -6.28 5.88 -5.18
C ALA A 196 -7.63 5.90 -4.44
N ILE A 197 -7.60 5.40 -3.19
CA ILE A 197 -8.67 5.57 -2.20
C ILE A 197 -8.06 6.23 -0.97
N TYR A 198 -8.58 7.38 -0.58
CA TYR A 198 -8.25 8.02 0.68
C TYR A 198 -9.37 7.79 1.70
N ILE A 199 -8.99 7.42 2.92
CA ILE A 199 -9.90 7.11 4.01
C ILE A 199 -9.47 7.93 5.24
N ASN A 200 -10.42 8.65 5.83
CA ASN A 200 -10.23 9.38 7.08
C ASN A 200 -11.51 9.28 7.94
N GLY A 201 -11.57 8.27 8.78
CA GLY A 201 -12.80 7.92 9.49
C GLY A 201 -13.92 7.54 8.52
N ASP A 202 -15.04 8.26 8.56
CA ASP A 202 -16.20 8.03 7.68
C ASP A 202 -16.06 8.71 6.31
N ILE A 203 -15.01 9.50 6.10
CA ILE A 203 -14.75 10.17 4.82
C ILE A 203 -13.97 9.19 3.93
N VAL A 204 -14.54 8.92 2.75
CA VAL A 204 -13.88 8.12 1.71
C VAL A 204 -13.87 8.90 0.42
N GLU A 205 -12.70 9.10 -0.15
CA GLU A 205 -12.49 9.86 -1.37
C GLU A 205 -11.78 8.96 -2.39
N PHE A 206 -12.35 8.85 -3.59
CA PHE A 206 -11.75 8.15 -4.72
C PHE A 206 -11.07 9.15 -5.62
N VAL A 207 -9.83 8.85 -6.00
CA VAL A 207 -9.03 9.65 -6.93
C VAL A 207 -8.86 8.86 -8.21
N ASN A 208 -9.21 9.46 -9.33
CA ASN A 208 -9.30 8.85 -10.67
C ASN A 208 -10.34 7.70 -10.77
N ASP A 209 -10.22 6.91 -11.84
CA ASP A 209 -11.17 5.86 -12.15
C ASP A 209 -11.12 4.71 -11.12
N TYR A 210 -12.28 4.11 -10.89
CA TYR A 210 -12.42 2.90 -10.09
C TYR A 210 -13.65 2.09 -10.55
N TYR A 211 -13.62 0.79 -10.31
CA TYR A 211 -14.67 -0.12 -10.72
C TYR A 211 -15.15 -0.94 -9.52
N LEU A 212 -16.43 -0.77 -9.16
CA LEU A 212 -17.04 -1.46 -8.02
C LEU A 212 -17.65 -2.80 -8.45
N TYR A 213 -17.30 -3.84 -7.74
CA TYR A 213 -17.84 -5.18 -7.87
C TYR A 213 -18.44 -5.60 -6.52
N ASN A 214 -19.78 -5.67 -6.48
CA ASN A 214 -20.51 -5.94 -5.25
C ASN A 214 -20.82 -7.43 -5.13
N SER A 215 -20.72 -7.94 -3.90
CA SER A 215 -21.26 -9.26 -3.54
C SER A 215 -22.77 -9.27 -3.78
N LYS A 216 -23.25 -10.40 -4.31
CA LYS A 216 -24.71 -10.60 -4.56
C LYS A 216 -25.44 -10.97 -3.29
#